data_c39f9f590769395c52427efb9fca6b2f
#
_entry.id   c39f9f590769395c52427efb9fca6b2f
#
_cell.length_a   1.000
_cell.length_b   1.000
_cell.length_c   1.000
_cell.angle_alpha   90.00
_cell.angle_beta   90.00
_cell.angle_gamma   90.00
#
_symmetry.space_group_name_H-M   'P 1'
#
loop_
_entity.id
_entity.type
_entity.pdbx_description
1 polymer ?
#
loop_
_entity_poly.entity_id
_entity_poly.type
_entity_poly.pdbx_seq_one_letter_code
_entity_poly.pdbx_strand_id
1 'polypeptide(L)'
;VYFAWTAQAESSENERRALAEARTLSAQMDASWDYIDSIQERINYTHGVFDFKDVYCSVAGKAIAVRFTDRTDYSIRYVRENPRSGTDVPDDFERAALASFERGADEYFAMTDYEGSPAFRYVSVLRAEPGCLSCHGAPAGEKDVTGFIKEGMAAQDVAGAVSIVLPMGTI
;
A
#
# COMPACT_ATOMS: atom_id res chain seq x y z
N VAL A 1 -15.21 31.94 -22.51
CA VAL A 1 -15.74 30.58 -22.77
C VAL A 1 -14.61 29.66 -23.24
N TYR A 2 -13.75 30.08 -24.19
CA TYR A 2 -12.64 29.27 -24.72
C TYR A 2 -11.58 28.94 -23.67
N PHE A 3 -11.18 29.89 -22.81
CA PHE A 3 -10.19 29.69 -21.74
C PHE A 3 -10.67 28.72 -20.64
N ALA A 4 -11.95 28.72 -20.30
CA ALA A 4 -12.48 27.80 -19.32
C ALA A 4 -12.49 26.35 -19.83
N TRP A 5 -12.73 26.17 -21.14
CA TRP A 5 -12.74 24.83 -21.75
C TRP A 5 -11.32 24.25 -21.87
N THR A 6 -10.30 25.05 -22.17
CA THR A 6 -8.89 24.60 -22.21
C THR A 6 -8.39 24.22 -20.82
N ALA A 7 -8.64 25.01 -19.78
CA ALA A 7 -8.23 24.72 -18.43
C ALA A 7 -8.86 23.42 -17.88
N GLN A 8 -10.14 23.17 -18.21
CA GLN A 8 -10.81 21.94 -17.79
C GLN A 8 -10.29 20.70 -18.55
N ALA A 9 -9.93 20.85 -19.82
CA ALA A 9 -9.31 19.77 -20.60
C ALA A 9 -7.90 19.44 -20.09
N GLU A 10 -7.11 20.44 -19.75
CA GLU A 10 -5.76 20.27 -19.17
C GLU A 10 -5.83 19.61 -17.78
N SER A 11 -6.77 20.02 -16.93
CA SER A 11 -6.99 19.40 -15.61
C SER A 11 -7.32 17.92 -15.72
N SER A 12 -8.23 17.56 -16.65
CA SER A 12 -8.60 16.15 -16.85
C SER A 12 -7.47 15.30 -17.46
N GLU A 13 -6.61 15.90 -18.27
CA GLU A 13 -5.43 15.22 -18.81
C GLU A 13 -4.37 14.99 -17.73
N ASN A 14 -4.13 15.97 -16.88
CA ASN A 14 -3.20 15.86 -15.77
C ASN A 14 -3.64 14.78 -14.77
N GLU A 15 -4.93 14.71 -14.44
CA GLU A 15 -5.47 13.65 -13.58
C GLU A 15 -5.32 12.26 -14.22
N ARG A 16 -5.57 12.11 -15.52
CA ARG A 16 -5.36 10.83 -16.22
C ARG A 16 -3.91 10.40 -16.22
N ARG A 17 -2.97 11.33 -16.38
CA ARG A 17 -1.53 11.04 -16.31
C ARG A 17 -1.13 10.64 -14.89
N ALA A 18 -1.56 11.38 -13.88
CA ALA A 18 -1.30 11.07 -12.50
C ALA A 18 -1.84 9.68 -12.11
N LEU A 19 -3.05 9.32 -12.57
CA LEU A 19 -3.63 8.00 -12.35
C LEU A 19 -2.80 6.89 -13.02
N ALA A 20 -2.36 7.09 -14.27
CA ALA A 20 -1.53 6.10 -14.97
C ALA A 20 -0.17 5.91 -14.28
N GLU A 21 0.42 6.98 -13.80
CA GLU A 21 1.69 6.96 -13.07
C GLU A 21 1.52 6.26 -11.70
N ALA A 22 0.49 6.62 -10.94
CA ALA A 22 0.19 5.98 -9.65
C ALA A 22 -0.04 4.47 -9.79
N ARG A 23 -0.79 4.04 -10.80
CA ARG A 23 -1.00 2.61 -11.11
C ARG A 23 0.31 1.90 -11.47
N THR A 24 1.20 2.57 -12.20
CA THR A 24 2.52 2.01 -12.54
C THR A 24 3.39 1.83 -11.31
N LEU A 25 3.42 2.83 -10.41
CA LEU A 25 4.13 2.74 -9.14
C LEU A 25 3.53 1.66 -8.23
N SER A 26 2.21 1.57 -8.14
CA SER A 26 1.53 0.51 -7.39
C SER A 26 1.91 -0.87 -7.91
N ALA A 27 1.84 -1.10 -9.21
CA ALA A 27 2.23 -2.37 -9.83
C ALA A 27 3.71 -2.73 -9.57
N GLN A 28 4.60 -1.72 -9.52
CA GLN A 28 6.01 -1.93 -9.17
C GLN A 28 6.16 -2.33 -7.69
N MET A 29 5.38 -1.74 -6.79
CA MET A 29 5.39 -2.10 -5.37
C MET A 29 4.84 -3.52 -5.17
N ASP A 30 3.76 -3.88 -5.86
CA ASP A 30 3.16 -5.21 -5.83
C ASP A 30 4.16 -6.28 -6.35
N ALA A 31 4.81 -6.04 -7.48
CA ALA A 31 5.82 -6.95 -8.02
C ALA A 31 7.01 -7.15 -7.07
N SER A 32 7.41 -6.10 -6.37
CA SER A 32 8.46 -6.18 -5.35
C SER A 32 8.01 -6.99 -4.13
N TRP A 33 6.77 -6.80 -3.70
CA TRP A 33 6.14 -7.54 -2.62
C TRP A 33 6.05 -9.03 -2.95
N ASP A 34 5.52 -9.38 -4.12
CA ASP A 34 5.37 -10.76 -4.60
C ASP A 34 6.72 -11.49 -4.68
N TYR A 35 7.74 -10.80 -5.19
CA TYR A 35 9.08 -11.37 -5.24
C TYR A 35 9.60 -11.72 -3.85
N ILE A 36 9.49 -10.81 -2.89
CA ILE A 36 9.92 -11.05 -1.51
C ILE A 36 9.10 -12.17 -0.87
N ASP A 37 7.78 -12.17 -1.06
CA ASP A 37 6.90 -13.23 -0.54
C ASP A 37 7.34 -14.60 -1.06
N SER A 38 7.69 -14.71 -2.33
CA SER A 38 8.15 -15.96 -2.96
C SER A 38 9.44 -16.54 -2.40
N ILE A 39 10.27 -15.73 -1.73
CA ILE A 39 11.59 -16.13 -1.21
C ILE A 39 11.74 -16.01 0.32
N GLN A 40 10.84 -15.31 1.00
CA GLN A 40 10.98 -14.94 2.42
C GLN A 40 11.14 -16.15 3.34
N GLU A 41 10.44 -17.27 3.09
CA GLU A 41 10.61 -18.48 3.87
C GLU A 41 12.00 -19.08 3.73
N ARG A 42 12.54 -19.15 2.51
CA ARG A 42 13.90 -19.67 2.27
C ARG A 42 14.97 -18.83 2.95
N ILE A 43 14.73 -17.52 3.06
CA ILE A 43 15.66 -16.59 3.69
C ILE A 43 15.58 -16.71 5.22
N ASN A 44 14.36 -16.75 5.77
CA ASN A 44 14.14 -16.69 7.22
C ASN A 44 14.17 -18.05 7.92
N TYR A 45 14.55 -19.13 7.23
CA TYR A 45 14.74 -20.44 7.84
C TYR A 45 16.15 -20.97 7.58
N THR A 46 16.83 -21.40 8.64
CA THR A 46 18.14 -22.03 8.58
C THR A 46 18.02 -23.46 9.13
N HIS A 47 18.27 -24.46 8.27
CA HIS A 47 18.12 -25.88 8.61
C HIS A 47 16.73 -26.23 9.22
N GLY A 48 15.67 -25.61 8.69
CA GLY A 48 14.30 -25.82 9.14
C GLY A 48 13.92 -25.08 10.45
N VAL A 49 14.83 -24.29 11.02
CA VAL A 49 14.58 -23.45 12.18
C VAL A 49 14.38 -22.01 11.74
N PHE A 50 13.34 -21.36 12.28
CA PHE A 50 13.08 -19.95 12.03
C PHE A 50 14.25 -19.09 12.56
N ASP A 51 14.81 -18.28 11.67
CA ASP A 51 15.94 -17.39 11.93
C ASP A 51 15.74 -16.10 11.13
N PHE A 52 15.10 -15.12 11.77
CA PHE A 52 14.67 -13.89 11.12
C PHE A 52 15.86 -13.09 10.56
N LYS A 53 15.86 -12.89 9.25
CA LYS A 53 16.89 -12.14 8.52
C LYS A 53 16.41 -10.75 8.08
N ASP A 54 15.41 -10.17 8.73
CA ASP A 54 14.81 -8.89 8.40
C ASP A 54 14.17 -8.81 6.98
N VAL A 55 13.82 -9.96 6.39
CA VAL A 55 13.28 -10.05 5.04
C VAL A 55 11.92 -10.73 5.03
N TYR A 56 10.88 -9.95 5.32
CA TYR A 56 9.49 -10.27 5.01
C TYR A 56 8.94 -9.27 4.00
N CYS A 57 7.93 -9.66 3.22
CA CYS A 57 7.29 -8.80 2.23
C CYS A 57 6.85 -7.45 2.84
N SER A 58 6.24 -7.45 4.03
CA SER A 58 5.83 -6.23 4.74
C SER A 58 7.02 -5.38 5.22
N VAL A 59 8.13 -5.98 5.65
CA VAL A 59 9.33 -5.24 6.09
C VAL A 59 10.06 -4.67 4.88
N ALA A 60 10.30 -5.50 3.87
CA ALA A 60 10.99 -5.09 2.65
C ALA A 60 10.18 -4.06 1.85
N GLY A 61 8.87 -4.28 1.69
CA GLY A 61 7.98 -3.34 1.00
C GLY A 61 8.01 -1.95 1.62
N LYS A 62 7.88 -1.85 2.94
CA LYS A 62 8.00 -0.57 3.66
C LYS A 62 9.38 0.05 3.52
N ALA A 63 10.43 -0.74 3.62
CA ALA A 63 11.80 -0.25 3.46
C ALA A 63 12.08 0.28 2.04
N ILE A 64 11.49 -0.33 1.01
CA ILE A 64 11.55 0.14 -0.38
C ILE A 64 10.76 1.44 -0.50
N ALA A 65 9.53 1.51 0.01
CA ALA A 65 8.68 2.69 -0.01
C ALA A 65 9.36 3.91 0.62
N VAL A 66 9.92 3.77 1.82
CA VAL A 66 10.68 4.84 2.50
C VAL A 66 11.85 5.32 1.64
N ARG A 67 12.66 4.39 1.12
CA ARG A 67 13.82 4.75 0.29
C ARG A 67 13.44 5.40 -1.04
N PHE A 68 12.27 5.07 -1.57
CA PHE A 68 11.73 5.71 -2.76
C PHE A 68 11.27 7.13 -2.44
N THR A 69 10.50 7.30 -1.37
CA THR A 69 10.03 8.61 -0.88
C THR A 69 11.20 9.55 -0.58
N ASP A 70 12.28 9.06 0.04
CA ASP A 70 13.48 9.85 0.33
C ASP A 70 14.24 10.34 -0.93
N ARG A 71 13.95 9.79 -2.10
CA ARG A 71 14.64 10.09 -3.35
C ARG A 71 13.80 10.83 -4.38
N THR A 72 12.53 10.99 -4.09
CA THR A 72 11.56 11.60 -5.02
C THR A 72 10.67 12.57 -4.25
N ASP A 73 9.87 13.36 -4.98
CA ASP A 73 8.83 14.19 -4.37
C ASP A 73 7.54 13.39 -4.10
N TYR A 74 7.52 12.10 -4.40
CA TYR A 74 6.37 11.23 -4.17
C TYR A 74 6.44 10.62 -2.77
N SER A 75 5.27 10.36 -2.18
CA SER A 75 5.15 9.59 -0.96
C SER A 75 4.50 8.25 -1.24
N ILE A 76 5.13 7.17 -0.79
CA ILE A 76 4.55 5.81 -0.81
C ILE A 76 4.59 5.25 0.60
N ARG A 77 3.44 4.73 1.06
CA ARG A 77 3.35 4.06 2.37
C ARG A 77 2.35 2.91 2.35
N TYR A 78 2.52 2.00 3.27
CA TYR A 78 1.55 0.93 3.53
C TYR A 78 0.67 1.30 4.71
N VAL A 79 -0.63 1.05 4.60
CA VAL A 79 -1.61 1.34 5.65
C VAL A 79 -2.56 0.17 5.87
N ARG A 80 -3.10 0.07 7.08
CA ARG A 80 -4.12 -0.93 7.40
C ARG A 80 -4.98 -0.46 8.59
N GLU A 81 -6.23 -0.93 8.67
CA GLU A 81 -7.20 -0.48 9.69
C GLU A 81 -6.73 -0.76 11.12
N ASN A 82 -6.20 -1.95 11.38
CA ASN A 82 -5.67 -2.33 12.69
C ASN A 82 -4.19 -2.70 12.55
N PRO A 83 -3.29 -1.70 12.47
CA PRO A 83 -1.90 -1.95 12.17
C PRO A 83 -1.14 -2.51 13.37
N ARG A 84 -0.18 -3.41 13.11
CA ARG A 84 0.80 -3.86 14.10
C ARG A 84 1.89 -2.81 14.38
N SER A 85 1.99 -1.79 13.54
CA SER A 85 2.93 -0.67 13.66
C SER A 85 2.19 0.67 13.63
N GLY A 86 2.55 1.59 14.51
CA GLY A 86 1.95 2.94 14.54
C GLY A 86 2.21 3.77 13.27
N THR A 87 3.22 3.41 12.48
CA THR A 87 3.51 4.07 11.19
C THR A 87 2.50 3.74 10.10
N ASP A 88 1.70 2.69 10.27
CA ASP A 88 0.77 2.18 9.26
C ASP A 88 -0.68 2.62 9.53
N VAL A 89 -0.89 3.50 10.52
CA VAL A 89 -2.21 4.05 10.85
C VAL A 89 -2.71 4.90 9.67
N PRO A 90 -3.88 4.59 9.10
CA PRO A 90 -4.42 5.32 7.97
C PRO A 90 -4.92 6.72 8.37
N ASP A 91 -4.80 7.69 7.49
CA ASP A 91 -5.49 8.98 7.58
C ASP A 91 -6.96 8.85 7.09
N ASP A 92 -7.71 9.97 7.08
CA ASP A 92 -9.13 9.95 6.72
C ASP A 92 -9.38 9.53 5.27
N PHE A 93 -8.49 9.93 4.33
CA PHE A 93 -8.57 9.53 2.93
C PHE A 93 -8.31 8.02 2.77
N GLU A 94 -7.29 7.52 3.44
CA GLU A 94 -6.92 6.11 3.43
C GLU A 94 -7.97 5.23 4.12
N ARG A 95 -8.60 5.71 5.21
CA ARG A 95 -9.76 5.03 5.84
C ARG A 95 -10.94 4.93 4.87
N ALA A 96 -11.24 5.99 4.14
CA ALA A 96 -12.29 5.95 3.12
C ALA A 96 -11.97 4.94 2.00
N ALA A 97 -10.71 4.86 1.59
CA ALA A 97 -10.23 3.85 0.65
C ALA A 97 -10.41 2.42 1.18
N LEU A 98 -9.90 2.13 2.40
CA LEU A 98 -10.04 0.82 3.04
C LEU A 98 -11.51 0.41 3.15
N ALA A 99 -12.40 1.33 3.57
CA ALA A 99 -13.82 1.08 3.62
C ALA A 99 -14.45 0.80 2.24
N SER A 100 -13.92 1.37 1.15
CA SER A 100 -14.36 1.06 -0.21
C SER A 100 -13.92 -0.33 -0.67
N PHE A 101 -12.74 -0.77 -0.25
CA PHE A 101 -12.18 -2.10 -0.57
C PHE A 101 -12.97 -3.23 0.08
N GLU A 102 -13.48 -3.01 1.29
CA GLU A 102 -14.42 -3.94 1.96
C GLU A 102 -15.75 -4.10 1.19
N ARG A 103 -16.09 -3.11 0.35
CA ARG A 103 -17.26 -3.17 -0.55
C ARG A 103 -16.93 -3.67 -1.96
N GLY A 104 -15.70 -4.12 -2.18
CA GLY A 104 -15.26 -4.74 -3.43
C GLY A 104 -14.58 -3.81 -4.44
N ALA A 105 -14.20 -2.59 -4.05
CA ALA A 105 -13.30 -1.78 -4.88
C ALA A 105 -11.86 -2.31 -4.78
N ASP A 106 -11.06 -2.05 -5.82
CA ASP A 106 -9.65 -2.41 -5.84
C ASP A 106 -8.71 -1.19 -5.81
N GLU A 107 -9.25 -0.01 -6.13
CA GLU A 107 -8.52 1.25 -6.07
C GLU A 107 -9.43 2.40 -5.60
N TYR A 108 -8.80 3.43 -5.04
CA TYR A 108 -9.47 4.66 -4.61
C TYR A 108 -8.54 5.85 -4.86
N PHE A 109 -9.01 6.90 -5.53
CA PHE A 109 -8.17 8.04 -5.87
C PHE A 109 -8.96 9.34 -5.98
N ALA A 110 -8.29 10.45 -5.75
CA ALA A 110 -8.81 11.78 -5.97
C ALA A 110 -7.71 12.85 -6.04
N MET A 111 -8.01 13.95 -6.66
CA MET A 111 -7.31 15.22 -6.43
C MET A 111 -7.70 15.75 -5.05
N THR A 112 -6.73 16.13 -4.22
CA THR A 112 -6.97 16.63 -2.87
C THR A 112 -5.88 17.62 -2.45
N ASP A 113 -6.06 18.28 -1.33
CA ASP A 113 -4.96 18.94 -0.61
C ASP A 113 -4.26 17.89 0.27
N TYR A 114 -2.95 17.84 0.17
CA TYR A 114 -2.10 17.04 1.04
C TYR A 114 -0.99 17.90 1.60
N GLU A 115 -0.97 18.05 2.93
CA GLU A 115 0.00 18.90 3.64
C GLU A 115 0.05 20.36 3.14
N GLY A 116 -1.10 20.90 2.73
CA GLY A 116 -1.23 22.29 2.26
C GLY A 116 -0.85 22.50 0.79
N SER A 117 -0.73 21.42 0.01
CA SER A 117 -0.40 21.49 -1.41
C SER A 117 -1.32 20.59 -2.25
N PRO A 118 -1.65 21.00 -3.50
CA PRO A 118 -2.40 20.13 -4.40
C PRO A 118 -1.67 18.82 -4.67
N ALA A 119 -2.37 17.71 -4.53
CA ALA A 119 -1.83 16.39 -4.77
C ALA A 119 -2.88 15.46 -5.40
N PHE A 120 -2.40 14.53 -6.21
CA PHE A 120 -3.17 13.35 -6.61
C PHE A 120 -2.88 12.23 -5.62
N ARG A 121 -3.90 11.77 -4.94
CA ARG A 121 -3.80 10.65 -4.00
C ARG A 121 -4.41 9.41 -4.61
N TYR A 122 -3.70 8.30 -4.51
CA TYR A 122 -4.09 7.00 -5.01
C TYR A 122 -3.85 5.93 -3.95
N VAL A 123 -4.80 5.04 -3.76
CA VAL A 123 -4.69 3.91 -2.85
C VAL A 123 -5.13 2.65 -3.58
N SER A 124 -4.31 1.61 -3.55
CA SER A 124 -4.63 0.28 -4.07
C SER A 124 -4.76 -0.72 -2.94
N VAL A 125 -5.69 -1.66 -3.09
CA VAL A 125 -5.94 -2.70 -2.09
C VAL A 125 -4.80 -3.72 -2.04
N LEU A 126 -4.46 -4.18 -0.83
CA LEU A 126 -3.71 -5.41 -0.60
C LEU A 126 -4.66 -6.45 -0.05
N ARG A 127 -4.86 -7.53 -0.78
CA ARG A 127 -5.66 -8.68 -0.33
C ARG A 127 -4.76 -9.75 0.25
N ALA A 128 -5.25 -10.43 1.29
CA ALA A 128 -4.52 -11.53 1.90
C ALA A 128 -4.37 -12.69 0.92
N GLU A 129 -3.15 -13.06 0.62
CA GLU A 129 -2.78 -14.23 -0.16
C GLU A 129 -2.45 -15.43 0.74
N PRO A 130 -2.38 -16.65 0.22
CA PRO A 130 -2.04 -17.83 1.01
C PRO A 130 -0.77 -17.66 1.85
N GLY A 131 0.27 -16.99 1.34
CA GLY A 131 1.51 -16.68 2.06
C GLY A 131 1.30 -15.81 3.30
N CYS A 132 0.31 -14.91 3.28
CA CYS A 132 -0.01 -14.03 4.40
C CYS A 132 -0.59 -14.80 5.61
N LEU A 133 -1.28 -15.92 5.36
CA LEU A 133 -2.06 -16.63 6.37
C LEU A 133 -1.20 -17.36 7.39
N SER A 134 0.08 -17.60 7.11
CA SER A 134 1.02 -18.15 8.09
C SER A 134 1.17 -17.24 9.31
N CYS A 135 1.15 -15.92 9.10
CA CYS A 135 1.26 -14.90 10.14
C CYS A 135 -0.07 -14.22 10.50
N HIS A 136 -1.03 -14.15 9.58
CA HIS A 136 -2.28 -13.40 9.77
C HIS A 136 -3.53 -14.29 9.82
N GLY A 137 -3.44 -15.55 9.42
CA GLY A 137 -4.57 -16.46 9.30
C GLY A 137 -5.09 -17.04 10.61
N ALA A 138 -5.87 -18.12 10.47
CA ALA A 138 -6.41 -18.86 11.62
C ALA A 138 -5.36 -19.69 12.33
N PRO A 139 -5.57 -20.00 13.63
CA PRO A 139 -6.64 -19.48 14.46
C PRO A 139 -6.30 -18.09 15.01
N ALA A 140 -7.32 -17.21 15.07
CA ALA A 140 -7.16 -15.88 15.68
C ALA A 140 -6.73 -16.01 17.16
N GLY A 141 -5.90 -15.07 17.61
CA GLY A 141 -5.44 -15.01 19.00
C GLY A 141 -4.18 -15.83 19.29
N GLU A 142 -3.75 -16.71 18.41
CA GLU A 142 -2.46 -17.41 18.53
C GLU A 142 -1.30 -16.49 18.10
N LYS A 143 -0.11 -16.76 18.62
CA LYS A 143 1.10 -16.09 18.16
C LYS A 143 1.60 -16.73 16.87
N ASP A 144 1.97 -15.89 15.93
CA ASP A 144 2.71 -16.31 14.74
C ASP A 144 4.20 -16.57 15.07
N VAL A 145 4.97 -16.97 14.07
CA VAL A 145 6.40 -17.29 14.20
C VAL A 145 7.25 -16.07 14.62
N THR A 146 6.75 -14.86 14.39
CA THR A 146 7.40 -13.59 14.77
C THR A 146 6.96 -13.08 16.14
N GLY A 147 6.00 -13.75 16.79
CA GLY A 147 5.49 -13.44 18.12
C GLY A 147 4.30 -12.48 18.14
N PHE A 148 3.81 -12.02 16.99
CA PHE A 148 2.58 -11.23 16.88
C PHE A 148 1.33 -12.10 16.95
N ILE A 149 0.24 -11.52 17.41
CA ILE A 149 -1.06 -12.18 17.48
C ILE A 149 -1.68 -12.24 16.08
N LYS A 150 -2.09 -13.44 15.67
CA LYS A 150 -2.82 -13.67 14.42
C LYS A 150 -4.22 -13.06 14.49
N GLU A 151 -4.62 -12.38 13.43
CA GLU A 151 -5.93 -11.73 13.34
C GLU A 151 -7.04 -12.69 12.88
N GLY A 152 -6.70 -13.85 12.33
CA GLY A 152 -7.66 -14.84 11.82
C GLY A 152 -8.16 -14.51 10.41
N MET A 153 -7.33 -13.87 9.60
CA MET A 153 -7.68 -13.51 8.21
C MET A 153 -7.91 -14.75 7.35
N ALA A 154 -8.81 -14.61 6.39
CA ALA A 154 -9.00 -15.55 5.29
C ALA A 154 -8.32 -15.03 4.01
N ALA A 155 -8.13 -15.92 3.03
CA ALA A 155 -7.67 -15.50 1.71
C ALA A 155 -8.65 -14.50 1.08
N GLN A 156 -8.12 -13.48 0.43
CA GLN A 156 -8.84 -12.36 -0.19
C GLN A 156 -9.43 -11.31 0.79
N ASP A 157 -9.30 -11.46 2.10
CA ASP A 157 -9.60 -10.38 3.03
C ASP A 157 -8.73 -9.14 2.74
N VAL A 158 -9.23 -7.95 3.05
CA VAL A 158 -8.45 -6.71 2.94
C VAL A 158 -7.36 -6.72 4.01
N ALA A 159 -6.14 -7.01 3.59
CA ALA A 159 -4.97 -7.06 4.48
C ALA A 159 -4.38 -5.66 4.76
N GLY A 160 -4.67 -4.71 3.90
CA GLY A 160 -4.19 -3.33 3.97
C GLY A 160 -4.26 -2.65 2.61
N ALA A 161 -3.43 -1.64 2.42
CA ALA A 161 -3.35 -0.90 1.16
C ALA A 161 -1.96 -0.29 0.95
N VAL A 162 -1.64 -0.02 -0.33
CA VAL A 162 -0.54 0.86 -0.74
C VAL A 162 -1.13 2.24 -1.02
N SER A 163 -0.63 3.25 -0.31
CA SER A 163 -1.03 4.65 -0.48
C SER A 163 0.09 5.42 -1.18
N ILE A 164 -0.26 6.12 -2.25
CA ILE A 164 0.67 6.89 -3.09
C ILE A 164 0.15 8.32 -3.19
N VAL A 165 1.06 9.27 -2.98
CA VAL A 165 0.79 10.71 -3.14
C VAL A 165 1.73 11.26 -4.21
N LEU A 166 1.16 11.84 -5.26
CA LEU A 166 1.88 12.55 -6.30
C LEU A 166 1.59 14.05 -6.15
N PRO A 167 2.62 14.87 -5.85
CA PRO A 167 2.43 16.32 -5.79
C PRO A 167 2.05 16.85 -7.18
N MET A 168 1.01 17.67 -7.22
CA MET A 168 0.58 18.33 -8.44
C MET A 168 1.07 19.77 -8.40
N GLY A 169 2.03 20.09 -9.29
CA GLY A 169 2.54 21.46 -9.35
C GLY A 169 1.40 22.49 -9.47
N THR A 170 1.54 23.61 -8.81
CA THR A 170 0.69 24.79 -9.04
C THR A 170 0.90 25.22 -10.49
N ILE A 171 -0.13 25.07 -11.30
CA ILE A 171 -0.20 25.65 -12.67
C ILE A 171 -0.30 27.17 -12.56
#